data_6c05549d8a511693488283735c2fee46
#
_entry.id   6c05549d8a511693488283735c2fee46
#
_cell.length_a   1.000
_cell.length_b   1.000
_cell.length_c   1.000
_cell.angle_alpha   90.00
_cell.angle_beta   90.00
_cell.angle_gamma   90.00
#
_symmetry.space_group_name_H-M   'P 1'
#
loop_
_entity.id
_entity.type
_entity.pdbx_description
1 polymer ?
#
loop_
_entity_poly.entity_id
_entity_poly.type
_entity_poly.pdbx_seq_one_letter_code
_entity_poly.pdbx_strand_id
1 'polypeptide(L)'
;MNLLPIPPGMETEAFVMDSGALHDVPELVRRCFQSRRPWIVADENTWKAAGAVLFEILKSAGLEPHEPYIFPAVPMIHADNALTPRLTDAMPFDCVPVSVGGGTINDLVKRASAVTRHRYLCVPTASSVDGYTSYGAAMTDNGLKKTLPCLAPLAVATDTDILKAAPAPMAAAGYADLAAKVPGGADWVIADELGIEPIRADVWELVQKDLRKWLSDPADIGAIFLGLAATGYSMQMYRESRPASGAEHMISHLWEMENLTFEGVPVSHGFKVGIGTLASTAMMEWLFNGHDAAWARANARPPRTERERRAEVETLLSRGCYGAKTGEIAMGKFLTGEALTKRRELIFGHWDALAKRTAECLIPYDTLKAMFRAASCPVSPAEIGLDAAQFKHGILAAQLIRNRYTILDVLDELGLLREAADAVTHLMTDRP
;
A
#
# COMPACT_ATOMS: atom_id res chain seq x y z
N MET A 1 -1.77 -21.85 -21.89
CA MET A 1 -1.32 -20.61 -21.21
C MET A 1 -1.87 -19.39 -21.93
N ASN A 2 -2.71 -18.63 -21.27
CA ASN A 2 -3.31 -17.39 -21.76
C ASN A 2 -2.59 -16.21 -21.07
N LEU A 3 -1.73 -15.50 -21.81
CA LEU A 3 -0.99 -14.35 -21.28
C LEU A 3 -1.86 -13.09 -21.28
N LEU A 4 -1.94 -12.44 -20.14
CA LEU A 4 -2.55 -11.12 -20.05
C LEU A 4 -1.63 -10.03 -20.63
N PRO A 5 -2.20 -8.97 -21.20
CA PRO A 5 -1.41 -7.84 -21.68
C PRO A 5 -0.69 -7.13 -20.53
N ILE A 6 0.57 -6.83 -20.74
CA ILE A 6 1.41 -6.09 -19.79
C ILE A 6 1.73 -4.73 -20.44
N PRO A 7 1.63 -3.62 -19.68
CA PRO A 7 1.99 -2.30 -20.20
C PRO A 7 3.44 -2.27 -20.71
N PRO A 8 3.75 -1.48 -21.74
CA PRO A 8 5.11 -1.38 -22.25
C PRO A 8 6.11 -0.87 -21.20
N GLY A 9 7.34 -1.38 -21.25
CA GLY A 9 8.43 -0.92 -20.38
C GLY A 9 8.42 -1.51 -18.97
N MET A 10 7.58 -2.52 -18.70
CA MET A 10 7.57 -3.23 -17.43
C MET A 10 8.76 -4.19 -17.30
N GLU A 11 9.19 -4.44 -16.06
CA GLU A 11 10.17 -5.46 -15.72
C GLU A 11 9.58 -6.88 -15.76
N THR A 12 8.26 -6.97 -15.62
CA THR A 12 7.49 -8.20 -15.77
C THR A 12 7.29 -8.50 -17.26
N GLU A 13 7.64 -9.71 -17.69
CA GLU A 13 7.55 -10.14 -19.10
C GLU A 13 6.38 -11.08 -19.38
N ALA A 14 5.84 -11.74 -18.34
CA ALA A 14 4.72 -12.66 -18.49
C ALA A 14 3.77 -12.58 -17.29
N PHE A 15 2.48 -12.54 -17.58
CA PHE A 15 1.42 -12.58 -16.56
C PHE A 15 0.31 -13.51 -17.03
N VAL A 16 0.06 -14.55 -16.25
CA VAL A 16 -1.06 -15.48 -16.43
C VAL A 16 -2.02 -15.33 -15.26
N MET A 17 -3.30 -15.27 -15.57
CA MET A 17 -4.36 -15.30 -14.57
C MET A 17 -5.55 -16.07 -15.12
N ASP A 18 -5.80 -17.26 -14.59
CA ASP A 18 -6.90 -18.13 -14.99
C ASP A 18 -7.18 -19.15 -13.88
N SER A 19 -8.26 -19.92 -14.00
CA SER A 19 -8.48 -21.14 -13.23
C SER A 19 -7.44 -22.19 -13.62
N GLY A 20 -6.78 -22.81 -12.64
CA GLY A 20 -5.72 -23.79 -12.87
C GLY A 20 -4.40 -23.20 -13.38
N ALA A 21 -4.16 -21.92 -13.26
CA ALA A 21 -2.93 -21.26 -13.75
C ALA A 21 -1.64 -21.82 -13.15
N LEU A 22 -1.67 -22.58 -12.05
CA LEU A 22 -0.50 -23.30 -11.55
C LEU A 22 0.08 -24.27 -12.61
N HIS A 23 -0.75 -24.83 -13.48
CA HIS A 23 -0.31 -25.73 -14.55
C HIS A 23 0.47 -25.00 -15.66
N ASP A 24 0.38 -23.69 -15.74
CA ASP A 24 1.15 -22.87 -16.70
C ASP A 24 2.54 -22.50 -16.17
N VAL A 25 2.81 -22.66 -14.86
CA VAL A 25 4.10 -22.27 -14.24
C VAL A 25 5.31 -22.99 -14.89
N PRO A 26 5.27 -24.30 -15.23
CA PRO A 26 6.40 -24.94 -15.91
C PRO A 26 6.76 -24.26 -17.24
N GLU A 27 5.76 -23.82 -18.00
CA GLU A 27 6.00 -23.12 -19.27
C GLU A 27 6.55 -21.72 -19.06
N LEU A 28 6.08 -20.99 -18.04
CA LEU A 28 6.65 -19.69 -17.63
C LEU A 28 8.12 -19.82 -17.22
N VAL A 29 8.46 -20.89 -16.48
CA VAL A 29 9.86 -21.14 -16.10
C VAL A 29 10.73 -21.38 -17.34
N ARG A 30 10.31 -22.22 -18.29
CA ARG A 30 11.05 -22.46 -19.53
C ARG A 30 11.20 -21.20 -20.37
N ARG A 31 10.13 -20.44 -20.51
CA ARG A 31 10.08 -19.23 -21.34
C ARG A 31 10.92 -18.09 -20.79
N CYS A 32 10.81 -17.82 -19.48
CA CYS A 32 11.37 -16.60 -18.89
C CYS A 32 12.71 -16.83 -18.17
N PHE A 33 13.05 -18.08 -17.77
CA PHE A 33 14.18 -18.34 -16.88
C PHE A 33 15.24 -19.33 -17.40
N GLN A 34 15.20 -19.67 -18.69
CA GLN A 34 16.29 -20.41 -19.37
C GLN A 34 16.73 -21.68 -18.64
N SER A 35 15.83 -22.62 -18.37
CA SER A 35 16.13 -23.95 -17.80
C SER A 35 16.75 -23.96 -16.39
N ARG A 36 16.67 -22.88 -15.64
CA ARG A 36 17.03 -22.89 -14.23
C ARG A 36 16.00 -23.69 -13.42
N ARG A 37 16.45 -24.27 -12.32
CA ARG A 37 15.64 -25.12 -11.45
C ARG A 37 14.74 -24.26 -10.53
N PRO A 38 13.43 -24.49 -10.46
CA PRO A 38 12.56 -23.75 -9.54
C PRO A 38 12.92 -24.00 -8.07
N TRP A 39 12.88 -22.94 -7.24
CA TRP A 39 13.04 -23.02 -5.80
C TRP A 39 11.88 -22.29 -5.13
N ILE A 40 10.94 -23.08 -4.59
CA ILE A 40 9.73 -22.55 -3.96
C ILE A 40 10.06 -22.01 -2.58
N VAL A 41 9.60 -20.79 -2.29
CA VAL A 41 9.58 -20.19 -0.97
C VAL A 41 8.13 -19.92 -0.58
N ALA A 42 7.71 -20.45 0.57
CA ALA A 42 6.36 -20.37 1.11
C ALA A 42 6.40 -20.29 2.65
N ASP A 43 5.28 -20.09 3.28
CA ASP A 43 5.02 -20.50 4.66
C ASP A 43 4.19 -21.79 4.70
N GLU A 44 4.04 -22.39 5.89
CA GLU A 44 3.29 -23.66 6.03
C GLU A 44 1.84 -23.55 5.54
N ASN A 45 1.19 -22.38 5.64
CA ASN A 45 -0.18 -22.20 5.16
C ASN A 45 -0.22 -22.12 3.63
N THR A 46 0.65 -21.32 3.04
CA THR A 46 0.71 -21.12 1.58
C THR A 46 1.33 -22.32 0.88
N TRP A 47 2.20 -23.07 1.56
CA TRP A 47 2.63 -24.40 1.10
C TRP A 47 1.45 -25.36 0.96
N LYS A 48 0.55 -25.45 1.95
CA LYS A 48 -0.66 -26.28 1.89
C LYS A 48 -1.64 -25.78 0.83
N ALA A 49 -1.78 -24.47 0.68
CA ALA A 49 -2.73 -23.89 -0.25
C ALA A 49 -2.35 -24.07 -1.73
N ALA A 50 -1.05 -23.98 -2.06
CA ALA A 50 -0.58 -23.97 -3.43
C ALA A 50 0.80 -24.63 -3.62
N GLY A 51 1.73 -24.45 -2.66
CA GLY A 51 3.14 -24.82 -2.82
C GLY A 51 3.36 -26.29 -3.09
N ALA A 52 2.68 -27.17 -2.34
CA ALA A 52 2.82 -28.62 -2.49
C ALA A 52 2.31 -29.11 -3.86
N VAL A 53 1.19 -28.60 -4.31
CA VAL A 53 0.63 -28.94 -5.64
C VAL A 53 1.55 -28.43 -6.74
N LEU A 54 2.03 -27.18 -6.63
CA LEU A 54 2.96 -26.60 -7.59
C LEU A 54 4.27 -27.41 -7.65
N PHE A 55 4.81 -27.85 -6.52
CA PHE A 55 6.03 -28.66 -6.47
C PHE A 55 5.89 -29.96 -7.28
N GLU A 56 4.78 -30.67 -7.13
CA GLU A 56 4.50 -31.90 -7.88
C GLU A 56 4.24 -31.62 -9.38
N ILE A 57 3.60 -30.50 -9.73
CA ILE A 57 3.44 -30.04 -11.12
C ILE A 57 4.83 -29.81 -11.77
N LEU A 58 5.74 -29.12 -11.07
CA LEU A 58 7.08 -28.85 -11.56
C LEU A 58 7.89 -30.14 -11.76
N LYS A 59 7.83 -31.07 -10.82
CA LYS A 59 8.48 -32.38 -10.93
C LYS A 59 7.93 -33.19 -12.11
N SER A 60 6.61 -33.26 -12.23
CA SER A 60 5.94 -33.98 -13.32
C SER A 60 6.26 -33.38 -14.69
N ALA A 61 6.55 -32.08 -14.74
CA ALA A 61 7.02 -31.40 -15.95
C ALA A 61 8.52 -31.57 -16.23
N GLY A 62 9.26 -32.29 -15.39
CA GLY A 62 10.72 -32.57 -15.59
C GLY A 62 11.61 -31.35 -15.26
N LEU A 63 11.20 -30.42 -14.43
CA LEU A 63 11.98 -29.24 -14.09
C LEU A 63 12.92 -29.42 -12.89
N GLU A 64 12.85 -30.55 -12.19
CA GLU A 64 13.70 -30.91 -11.05
C GLU A 64 13.83 -29.78 -10.01
N PRO A 65 12.72 -29.34 -9.36
CA PRO A 65 12.76 -28.23 -8.41
C PRO A 65 13.71 -28.54 -7.25
N HIS A 66 14.35 -27.49 -6.72
CA HIS A 66 15.12 -27.59 -5.48
C HIS A 66 14.20 -27.86 -4.29
N GLU A 67 14.75 -28.39 -3.20
CA GLU A 67 14.02 -28.56 -1.94
C GLU A 67 13.43 -27.21 -1.49
N PRO A 68 12.11 -27.12 -1.21
CA PRO A 68 11.46 -25.86 -0.93
C PRO A 68 11.91 -25.26 0.41
N TYR A 69 11.91 -23.94 0.49
CA TYR A 69 12.11 -23.21 1.74
C TYR A 69 10.77 -22.83 2.34
N ILE A 70 10.42 -23.42 3.47
CA ILE A 70 9.12 -23.22 4.11
C ILE A 70 9.32 -22.52 5.47
N PHE A 71 8.76 -21.33 5.60
CA PHE A 71 8.71 -20.65 6.88
C PHE A 71 7.64 -21.28 7.79
N PRO A 72 7.84 -21.30 9.11
CA PRO A 72 6.80 -21.72 10.05
C PRO A 72 5.60 -20.76 9.98
N ALA A 73 4.38 -21.29 10.18
CA ALA A 73 3.18 -20.46 10.30
C ALA A 73 3.10 -19.73 11.65
N VAL A 74 3.76 -20.27 12.68
CA VAL A 74 3.77 -19.70 14.04
C VAL A 74 5.22 -19.63 14.54
N PRO A 75 5.68 -18.47 14.99
CA PRO A 75 5.02 -17.17 14.92
C PRO A 75 4.84 -16.68 13.49
N MET A 76 3.78 -15.90 13.25
CA MET A 76 3.55 -15.31 11.92
C MET A 76 4.73 -14.43 11.51
N ILE A 77 5.28 -14.69 10.32
CA ILE A 77 6.38 -13.88 9.79
C ILE A 77 5.88 -12.55 9.22
N HIS A 78 6.72 -11.55 9.29
CA HIS A 78 6.51 -10.23 8.70
C HIS A 78 7.56 -9.94 7.64
N ALA A 79 7.27 -9.01 6.74
CA ALA A 79 8.23 -8.52 5.76
C ALA A 79 9.30 -7.66 6.44
N ASP A 80 10.23 -8.32 7.14
CA ASP A 80 11.36 -7.71 7.85
C ASP A 80 12.67 -8.00 7.10
N ASN A 81 13.44 -6.95 6.82
CA ASN A 81 14.72 -7.06 6.12
C ASN A 81 15.76 -7.90 6.89
N ALA A 82 15.60 -8.05 8.21
CA ALA A 82 16.42 -8.95 9.03
C ALA A 82 16.30 -10.44 8.61
N LEU A 83 15.21 -10.83 7.93
CA LEU A 83 15.03 -12.18 7.38
C LEU A 83 15.74 -12.39 6.00
N THR A 84 16.16 -11.31 5.34
CA THR A 84 16.81 -11.40 4.01
C THR A 84 18.06 -12.27 4.02
N PRO A 85 19.02 -12.11 4.96
CA PRO A 85 20.22 -12.97 5.00
C PRO A 85 19.87 -14.46 5.07
N ARG A 86 18.87 -14.83 5.86
CA ARG A 86 18.42 -16.21 6.01
C ARG A 86 17.94 -16.83 4.70
N LEU A 87 17.26 -16.06 3.85
CA LEU A 87 16.84 -16.52 2.53
C LEU A 87 17.99 -16.52 1.53
N THR A 88 18.87 -15.52 1.55
CA THR A 88 20.01 -15.45 0.62
C THR A 88 21.01 -16.56 0.85
N ASP A 89 21.24 -16.95 2.11
CA ASP A 89 22.15 -18.04 2.47
C ASP A 89 21.60 -19.43 2.07
N ALA A 90 20.26 -19.58 2.08
CA ALA A 90 19.59 -20.81 1.67
C ALA A 90 19.36 -20.91 0.15
N MET A 91 19.48 -19.81 -0.60
CA MET A 91 19.13 -19.74 -2.01
C MET A 91 20.13 -20.48 -2.90
N PRO A 92 19.71 -21.54 -3.65
CA PRO A 92 20.60 -22.22 -4.59
C PRO A 92 21.06 -21.29 -5.71
N PHE A 93 22.31 -21.41 -6.12
CA PHE A 93 22.90 -20.51 -7.13
C PHE A 93 22.24 -20.62 -8.51
N ASP A 94 21.81 -21.81 -8.90
CA ASP A 94 21.20 -22.12 -10.20
C ASP A 94 19.67 -22.03 -10.20
N CYS A 95 19.06 -21.47 -9.15
CA CYS A 95 17.61 -21.50 -9.00
C CYS A 95 16.87 -20.38 -9.74
N VAL A 96 15.55 -20.63 -9.94
CA VAL A 96 14.53 -19.62 -10.11
C VAL A 96 13.79 -19.52 -8.79
N PRO A 97 13.94 -18.44 -8.01
CA PRO A 97 13.12 -18.23 -6.83
C PRO A 97 11.65 -18.11 -7.24
N VAL A 98 10.77 -18.87 -6.59
CA VAL A 98 9.32 -18.84 -6.80
C VAL A 98 8.66 -18.48 -5.49
N SER A 99 8.13 -17.25 -5.39
CA SER A 99 7.35 -16.85 -4.21
C SER A 99 5.95 -17.44 -4.30
N VAL A 100 5.59 -18.34 -3.39
CA VAL A 100 4.24 -18.89 -3.28
C VAL A 100 3.62 -18.40 -2.00
N GLY A 101 2.79 -17.33 -2.08
CA GLY A 101 2.27 -16.75 -0.86
C GLY A 101 1.59 -15.40 -1.01
N GLY A 102 1.28 -14.80 0.14
CA GLY A 102 0.81 -13.44 0.24
C GLY A 102 1.93 -12.40 0.08
N GLY A 103 1.60 -11.13 0.34
CA GLY A 103 2.53 -10.00 0.20
C GLY A 103 3.84 -10.18 0.98
N THR A 104 3.78 -10.72 2.19
CA THR A 104 4.98 -10.97 3.03
C THR A 104 5.98 -11.90 2.35
N ILE A 105 5.53 -13.07 1.87
CA ILE A 105 6.40 -14.03 1.16
C ILE A 105 6.94 -13.40 -0.12
N ASN A 106 6.07 -12.70 -0.87
CA ASN A 106 6.49 -12.02 -2.09
C ASN A 106 7.59 -10.99 -1.82
N ASP A 107 7.46 -10.14 -0.82
CA ASP A 107 8.45 -9.10 -0.51
C ASP A 107 9.78 -9.68 0.00
N LEU A 108 9.74 -10.74 0.81
CA LEU A 108 10.94 -11.46 1.26
C LEU A 108 11.71 -12.08 0.08
N VAL A 109 11.01 -12.78 -0.82
CA VAL A 109 11.62 -13.39 -2.02
C VAL A 109 12.11 -12.32 -2.99
N LYS A 110 11.33 -11.27 -3.23
CA LYS A 110 11.72 -10.12 -4.05
C LYS A 110 13.01 -9.49 -3.52
N ARG A 111 13.10 -9.27 -2.21
CA ARG A 111 14.30 -8.69 -1.59
C ARG A 111 15.51 -9.63 -1.67
N ALA A 112 15.35 -10.90 -1.32
CA ALA A 112 16.42 -11.89 -1.43
C ALA A 112 16.91 -12.03 -2.87
N SER A 113 15.99 -12.06 -3.85
CA SER A 113 16.33 -12.11 -5.28
C SER A 113 17.11 -10.88 -5.73
N ALA A 114 16.75 -9.69 -5.25
CA ALA A 114 17.48 -8.46 -5.56
C ALA A 114 18.91 -8.49 -5.02
N VAL A 115 19.13 -8.97 -3.79
CA VAL A 115 20.46 -9.09 -3.16
C VAL A 115 21.34 -10.09 -3.92
N THR A 116 20.78 -11.23 -4.31
CA THR A 116 21.50 -12.30 -5.01
C THR A 116 21.51 -12.14 -6.54
N ARG A 117 20.90 -11.06 -7.07
CA ARG A 117 20.77 -10.77 -8.51
C ARG A 117 20.03 -11.86 -9.30
N HIS A 118 19.07 -12.53 -8.66
CA HIS A 118 18.16 -13.43 -9.36
C HIS A 118 16.93 -12.63 -9.85
N ARG A 119 16.34 -13.12 -10.96
CA ARG A 119 14.95 -12.78 -11.32
C ARG A 119 14.05 -13.84 -10.71
N TYR A 120 12.84 -13.51 -10.32
CA TYR A 120 11.93 -14.41 -9.63
C TYR A 120 10.56 -14.49 -10.29
N LEU A 121 9.83 -15.57 -9.99
CA LEU A 121 8.44 -15.80 -10.37
C LEU A 121 7.55 -15.62 -9.15
N CYS A 122 6.43 -14.91 -9.32
CA CYS A 122 5.43 -14.69 -8.26
C CYS A 122 4.19 -15.55 -8.50
N VAL A 123 3.80 -16.31 -7.47
CA VAL A 123 2.56 -17.08 -7.41
C VAL A 123 1.74 -16.58 -6.21
N PRO A 124 0.89 -15.58 -6.39
CA PRO A 124 0.03 -15.06 -5.34
C PRO A 124 -0.98 -16.12 -4.86
N THR A 125 -1.16 -16.23 -3.55
CA THR A 125 -2.16 -17.12 -2.95
C THR A 125 -3.35 -16.39 -2.36
N ALA A 126 -3.36 -15.06 -2.40
CA ALA A 126 -4.47 -14.22 -1.96
C ALA A 126 -4.46 -12.88 -2.70
N SER A 127 -5.62 -12.27 -2.86
CA SER A 127 -5.81 -10.92 -3.39
C SER A 127 -5.77 -9.89 -2.24
N SER A 128 -4.63 -9.72 -1.57
CA SER A 128 -4.57 -9.02 -0.29
C SER A 128 -3.83 -7.69 -0.28
N VAL A 129 -2.99 -7.41 -1.29
CA VAL A 129 -2.16 -6.20 -1.40
C VAL A 129 -1.77 -5.92 -2.86
N ASP A 130 -1.30 -4.71 -3.15
CA ASP A 130 -0.83 -4.31 -4.48
C ASP A 130 0.65 -4.63 -4.77
N GLY A 131 1.34 -5.27 -3.83
CA GLY A 131 2.78 -5.52 -3.89
C GLY A 131 3.23 -6.60 -4.87
N TYR A 132 2.33 -7.44 -5.43
CA TYR A 132 2.72 -8.62 -6.21
C TYR A 132 3.48 -8.29 -7.49
N THR A 133 3.07 -7.26 -8.20
CA THR A 133 3.70 -6.80 -9.45
C THR A 133 4.55 -5.54 -9.26
N SER A 134 4.71 -5.04 -8.03
CA SER A 134 5.33 -3.76 -7.78
C SER A 134 6.85 -3.77 -7.91
N TYR A 135 7.41 -2.61 -8.28
CA TYR A 135 8.79 -2.26 -8.00
C TYR A 135 8.99 -2.08 -6.50
N GLY A 136 10.14 -2.55 -5.98
CA GLY A 136 10.49 -2.44 -4.57
C GLY A 136 9.76 -3.43 -3.66
N ALA A 137 10.35 -3.71 -2.53
CA ALA A 137 9.77 -4.51 -1.45
C ALA A 137 9.42 -3.62 -0.26
N ALA A 138 8.16 -3.69 0.20
CA ALA A 138 7.68 -2.91 1.34
C ALA A 138 8.02 -3.61 2.64
N MET A 139 9.20 -3.32 3.20
CA MET A 139 9.74 -4.03 4.35
C MET A 139 9.97 -3.13 5.56
N THR A 140 9.97 -3.74 6.74
CA THR A 140 10.54 -3.11 7.94
C THR A 140 12.05 -3.25 7.87
N ASP A 141 12.76 -2.13 8.02
CA ASP A 141 14.22 -2.07 8.04
C ASP A 141 14.67 -1.16 9.18
N ASN A 142 15.30 -1.74 10.20
CA ASN A 142 15.70 -1.04 11.43
C ASN A 142 14.54 -0.24 12.06
N GLY A 143 13.37 -0.87 12.19
CA GLY A 143 12.17 -0.28 12.79
C GLY A 143 11.40 0.72 11.90
N LEU A 144 11.90 1.01 10.69
CA LEU A 144 11.23 1.89 9.74
C LEU A 144 10.57 1.09 8.61
N LYS A 145 9.32 1.41 8.30
CA LYS A 145 8.68 0.90 7.08
C LYS A 145 9.20 1.64 5.85
N LYS A 146 9.86 0.92 4.95
CA LYS A 146 10.51 1.43 3.75
C LYS A 146 10.17 0.60 2.53
N THR A 147 10.16 1.22 1.36
CA THR A 147 10.23 0.51 0.09
C THR A 147 11.71 0.36 -0.28
N LEU A 148 12.23 -0.87 -0.13
CA LEU A 148 13.61 -1.19 -0.52
C LEU A 148 13.67 -1.42 -2.04
N PRO A 149 14.62 -0.82 -2.76
CA PRO A 149 14.75 -1.01 -4.21
C PRO A 149 14.95 -2.47 -4.58
N CYS A 150 14.01 -3.01 -5.37
CA CYS A 150 14.03 -4.38 -5.87
C CYS A 150 13.33 -4.41 -7.21
N LEU A 151 13.78 -5.27 -8.12
CA LEU A 151 13.08 -5.51 -9.37
C LEU A 151 11.75 -6.22 -9.10
N ALA A 152 10.76 -5.91 -9.93
CA ALA A 152 9.50 -6.64 -9.95
C ALA A 152 9.69 -8.10 -10.42
N PRO A 153 8.71 -8.99 -10.19
CA PRO A 153 8.78 -10.36 -10.71
C PRO A 153 8.93 -10.36 -12.23
N LEU A 154 9.75 -11.27 -12.76
CA LEU A 154 9.85 -11.46 -14.20
C LEU A 154 8.59 -12.10 -14.79
N ALA A 155 7.96 -12.98 -14.00
CA ALA A 155 6.70 -13.61 -14.37
C ALA A 155 5.77 -13.69 -13.16
N VAL A 156 4.47 -13.66 -13.43
CA VAL A 156 3.40 -13.81 -12.43
C VAL A 156 2.43 -14.87 -12.90
N ALA A 157 2.10 -15.83 -12.04
CA ALA A 157 1.09 -16.85 -12.27
C ALA A 157 0.04 -16.79 -11.17
N THR A 158 -1.15 -16.33 -11.50
CA THR A 158 -2.25 -16.12 -10.56
C THR A 158 -3.36 -17.13 -10.84
N ASP A 159 -3.50 -18.11 -9.96
CA ASP A 159 -4.58 -19.08 -10.03
C ASP A 159 -5.83 -18.54 -9.32
N THR A 160 -6.88 -18.28 -10.09
CA THR A 160 -8.12 -17.67 -9.56
C THR A 160 -8.86 -18.57 -8.58
N ASP A 161 -8.68 -19.88 -8.67
CA ASP A 161 -9.31 -20.82 -7.74
C ASP A 161 -8.62 -20.77 -6.36
N ILE A 162 -7.29 -20.57 -6.36
CA ILE A 162 -6.53 -20.36 -5.13
C ILE A 162 -6.90 -19.03 -4.50
N LEU A 163 -7.01 -17.95 -5.28
CA LEU A 163 -7.43 -16.65 -4.75
C LEU A 163 -8.83 -16.72 -4.11
N LYS A 164 -9.78 -17.43 -4.73
CA LYS A 164 -11.13 -17.61 -4.19
C LYS A 164 -11.17 -18.49 -2.93
N ALA A 165 -10.24 -19.44 -2.82
CA ALA A 165 -10.12 -20.33 -1.65
C ALA A 165 -9.38 -19.67 -0.47
N ALA A 166 -8.75 -18.52 -0.68
CA ALA A 166 -8.07 -17.78 0.38
C ALA A 166 -9.06 -17.32 1.47
N PRO A 167 -8.61 -17.16 2.73
CA PRO A 167 -9.46 -16.63 3.80
C PRO A 167 -10.12 -15.30 3.42
N ALA A 168 -11.44 -15.19 3.60
CA ALA A 168 -12.23 -14.02 3.22
C ALA A 168 -11.65 -12.67 3.72
N PRO A 169 -11.07 -12.56 4.94
CA PRO A 169 -10.43 -11.32 5.38
C PRO A 169 -9.26 -10.86 4.49
N MET A 170 -8.61 -11.77 3.75
CA MET A 170 -7.53 -11.40 2.84
C MET A 170 -8.06 -10.73 1.57
N ALA A 171 -9.19 -11.19 1.04
CA ALA A 171 -9.86 -10.55 -0.09
C ALA A 171 -10.41 -9.17 0.31
N ALA A 172 -11.03 -9.06 1.50
CA ALA A 172 -11.48 -7.80 2.06
C ALA A 172 -10.31 -6.80 2.24
N ALA A 173 -9.15 -7.28 2.74
CA ALA A 173 -7.95 -6.45 2.87
C ALA A 173 -7.47 -5.92 1.51
N GLY A 174 -7.49 -6.75 0.46
CA GLY A 174 -7.13 -6.33 -0.90
C GLY A 174 -8.13 -5.35 -1.51
N TYR A 175 -9.42 -5.53 -1.25
CA TYR A 175 -10.44 -4.56 -1.66
C TYR A 175 -10.19 -3.19 -1.02
N ALA A 176 -9.88 -3.16 0.28
CA ALA A 176 -9.57 -1.93 0.99
C ALA A 176 -8.27 -1.28 0.48
N ASP A 177 -7.24 -2.07 0.18
CA ASP A 177 -5.99 -1.58 -0.40
C ASP A 177 -6.20 -1.02 -1.82
N LEU A 178 -7.03 -1.67 -2.64
CA LEU A 178 -7.39 -1.13 -3.95
C LEU A 178 -8.21 0.17 -3.83
N ALA A 179 -9.18 0.24 -2.93
CA ALA A 179 -10.00 1.43 -2.70
C ALA A 179 -9.18 2.64 -2.21
N ALA A 180 -8.05 2.40 -1.56
CA ALA A 180 -7.11 3.44 -1.15
C ALA A 180 -6.58 4.29 -2.31
N LYS A 181 -6.59 3.76 -3.53
CA LYS A 181 -6.17 4.48 -4.75
C LYS A 181 -7.11 5.64 -5.10
N VAL A 182 -8.30 5.67 -4.49
CA VAL A 182 -9.26 6.79 -4.62
C VAL A 182 -8.72 8.04 -3.89
N PRO A 183 -8.60 8.08 -2.54
CA PRO A 183 -8.02 9.24 -1.87
C PRO A 183 -6.51 9.41 -2.14
N GLY A 184 -5.76 8.34 -2.37
CA GLY A 184 -4.35 8.44 -2.77
C GLY A 184 -4.16 9.15 -4.12
N GLY A 185 -5.06 8.92 -5.07
CA GLY A 185 -5.14 9.68 -6.32
C GLY A 185 -5.50 11.15 -6.08
N ALA A 186 -6.49 11.42 -5.22
CA ALA A 186 -6.86 12.78 -4.85
C ALA A 186 -5.69 13.55 -4.19
N ASP A 187 -4.89 12.89 -3.35
CA ASP A 187 -3.66 13.47 -2.81
C ASP A 187 -2.64 13.83 -3.91
N TRP A 188 -2.52 12.99 -4.95
CA TRP A 188 -1.64 13.31 -6.07
C TRP A 188 -2.16 14.48 -6.89
N VAL A 189 -3.48 14.55 -7.08
CA VAL A 189 -4.14 15.71 -7.71
C VAL A 189 -3.87 17.00 -6.92
N ILE A 190 -3.93 16.97 -5.59
CA ILE A 190 -3.60 18.12 -4.74
C ILE A 190 -2.14 18.56 -4.96
N ALA A 191 -1.22 17.61 -4.96
CA ALA A 191 0.21 17.91 -5.17
C ALA A 191 0.51 18.43 -6.60
N ASP A 192 -0.18 17.92 -7.60
CA ASP A 192 -0.11 18.36 -9.00
C ASP A 192 -0.64 19.78 -9.17
N GLU A 193 -1.84 20.08 -8.65
CA GLU A 193 -2.46 21.40 -8.72
C GLU A 193 -1.62 22.49 -8.06
N LEU A 194 -0.90 22.15 -6.99
CA LEU A 194 0.02 23.06 -6.30
C LEU A 194 1.43 23.07 -6.91
N GLY A 195 1.65 22.39 -8.02
CA GLY A 195 2.96 22.34 -8.70
C GLY A 195 4.07 21.67 -7.89
N ILE A 196 3.73 20.84 -6.88
CA ILE A 196 4.69 20.18 -6.00
C ILE A 196 5.17 18.86 -6.61
N GLU A 197 4.26 18.07 -7.12
CA GLU A 197 4.56 16.75 -7.70
C GLU A 197 3.62 16.48 -8.88
N PRO A 198 4.06 16.77 -10.13
CA PRO A 198 3.22 16.63 -11.30
C PRO A 198 2.75 15.19 -11.55
N ILE A 199 1.50 15.05 -11.99
CA ILE A 199 0.94 13.76 -12.42
C ILE A 199 1.59 13.34 -13.74
N ARG A 200 2.09 12.11 -13.76
CA ARG A 200 2.45 11.43 -15.01
C ARG A 200 1.22 10.73 -15.57
N ALA A 201 0.73 11.20 -16.71
CA ALA A 201 -0.50 10.72 -17.33
C ALA A 201 -0.48 9.20 -17.62
N ASP A 202 0.65 8.69 -18.12
CA ASP A 202 0.85 7.27 -18.44
C ASP A 202 0.76 6.37 -17.19
N VAL A 203 1.25 6.85 -16.06
CA VAL A 203 1.18 6.15 -14.76
C VAL A 203 -0.21 6.25 -14.15
N TRP A 204 -0.82 7.43 -14.25
CA TRP A 204 -2.15 7.71 -13.71
C TRP A 204 -3.22 6.82 -14.36
N GLU A 205 -3.18 6.70 -15.67
CA GLU A 205 -4.15 5.90 -16.44
C GLU A 205 -4.13 4.42 -16.05
N LEU A 206 -2.97 3.87 -15.70
CA LEU A 206 -2.85 2.45 -15.28
C LEU A 206 -3.75 2.11 -14.09
N VAL A 207 -3.98 3.06 -13.19
CA VAL A 207 -4.77 2.85 -11.98
C VAL A 207 -6.15 3.47 -12.10
N GLN A 208 -6.21 4.75 -12.42
CA GLN A 208 -7.45 5.54 -12.24
C GLN A 208 -8.50 5.26 -13.30
N LYS A 209 -8.09 4.84 -14.51
CA LYS A 209 -9.00 4.58 -15.63
C LYS A 209 -10.06 3.53 -15.32
N ASP A 210 -9.66 2.39 -14.77
CA ASP A 210 -10.55 1.27 -14.51
C ASP A 210 -10.82 1.04 -12.98
N LEU A 211 -10.31 1.92 -12.11
CA LEU A 211 -10.39 1.75 -10.66
C LEU A 211 -11.82 1.53 -10.15
N ARG A 212 -12.77 2.36 -10.60
CA ARG A 212 -14.16 2.26 -10.19
C ARG A 212 -14.84 0.98 -10.69
N LYS A 213 -14.41 0.46 -11.84
CA LYS A 213 -14.88 -0.81 -12.40
C LYS A 213 -14.38 -1.97 -11.55
N TRP A 214 -13.11 -1.99 -11.16
CA TRP A 214 -12.56 -3.04 -10.30
C TRP A 214 -13.16 -3.03 -8.90
N LEU A 215 -13.62 -1.88 -8.42
CA LEU A 215 -14.28 -1.72 -7.12
C LEU A 215 -15.79 -1.96 -7.16
N SER A 216 -16.40 -2.17 -8.33
CA SER A 216 -17.85 -2.22 -8.47
C SER A 216 -18.50 -3.45 -7.82
N ASP A 217 -17.78 -4.58 -7.76
CA ASP A 217 -18.23 -5.80 -7.12
C ASP A 217 -17.14 -6.38 -6.20
N PRO A 218 -17.32 -6.33 -4.88
CA PRO A 218 -16.36 -6.89 -3.93
C PRO A 218 -16.25 -8.43 -3.98
N ALA A 219 -17.19 -9.13 -4.64
CA ALA A 219 -17.12 -10.56 -4.84
C ALA A 219 -16.28 -10.97 -6.07
N ASP A 220 -16.00 -10.03 -6.98
CA ASP A 220 -15.14 -10.28 -8.14
C ASP A 220 -13.66 -10.20 -7.74
N ILE A 221 -13.17 -11.28 -7.13
CA ILE A 221 -11.76 -11.41 -6.70
C ILE A 221 -10.79 -11.21 -7.87
N GLY A 222 -11.21 -11.61 -9.08
CA GLY A 222 -10.42 -11.43 -10.30
C GLY A 222 -10.23 -9.96 -10.66
N ALA A 223 -11.31 -9.18 -10.67
CA ALA A 223 -11.24 -7.75 -10.94
C ALA A 223 -10.42 -7.01 -9.87
N ILE A 224 -10.59 -7.36 -8.59
CA ILE A 224 -9.79 -6.79 -7.49
C ILE A 224 -8.31 -7.08 -7.72
N PHE A 225 -7.94 -8.34 -8.01
CA PHE A 225 -6.54 -8.69 -8.25
C PHE A 225 -5.94 -7.96 -9.45
N LEU A 226 -6.70 -7.81 -10.54
CA LEU A 226 -6.26 -7.03 -11.72
C LEU A 226 -6.00 -5.57 -11.36
N GLY A 227 -6.85 -4.95 -10.55
CA GLY A 227 -6.66 -3.59 -10.06
C GLY A 227 -5.41 -3.45 -9.17
N LEU A 228 -5.18 -4.40 -8.28
CA LEU A 228 -3.97 -4.47 -7.46
C LEU A 228 -2.71 -4.68 -8.32
N ALA A 229 -2.77 -5.54 -9.33
CA ALA A 229 -1.67 -5.76 -10.28
C ALA A 229 -1.38 -4.51 -11.13
N ALA A 230 -2.42 -3.81 -11.61
CA ALA A 230 -2.28 -2.55 -12.33
C ALA A 230 -1.62 -1.46 -11.47
N THR A 231 -1.97 -1.41 -10.17
CA THR A 231 -1.29 -0.55 -9.19
C THR A 231 0.19 -0.91 -9.06
N GLY A 232 0.52 -2.19 -8.98
CA GLY A 232 1.91 -2.65 -8.97
C GLY A 232 2.68 -2.24 -10.24
N TYR A 233 2.07 -2.32 -11.42
CA TYR A 233 2.67 -1.83 -12.67
C TYR A 233 2.88 -0.32 -12.67
N SER A 234 1.97 0.45 -12.11
CA SER A 234 2.16 1.90 -11.97
C SER A 234 3.38 2.23 -11.11
N MET A 235 3.62 1.47 -10.04
CA MET A 235 4.84 1.59 -9.21
C MET A 235 6.11 1.15 -9.96
N GLN A 236 6.05 0.14 -10.83
CA GLN A 236 7.19 -0.20 -11.70
C GLN A 236 7.55 0.97 -12.63
N MET A 237 6.55 1.61 -13.23
CA MET A 237 6.74 2.71 -14.17
C MET A 237 7.21 4.01 -13.49
N TYR A 238 6.70 4.28 -12.30
CA TYR A 238 7.03 5.49 -11.54
C TYR A 238 8.33 5.35 -10.71
N ARG A 239 8.72 4.12 -10.37
CA ARG A 239 9.87 3.76 -9.52
C ARG A 239 9.73 4.16 -8.06
N GLU A 240 8.54 4.55 -7.65
CA GLU A 240 8.17 4.86 -6.28
C GLU A 240 6.71 4.46 -6.01
N SER A 241 6.29 4.57 -4.74
CA SER A 241 4.93 4.21 -4.33
C SER A 241 3.91 5.35 -4.46
N ARG A 242 4.24 6.47 -5.12
CA ARG A 242 3.30 7.61 -5.27
C ARG A 242 1.98 7.21 -5.92
N PRO A 243 1.96 6.44 -7.01
CA PRO A 243 0.71 6.07 -7.67
C PRO A 243 -0.22 5.19 -6.82
N ALA A 244 0.35 4.55 -5.80
CA ALA A 244 -0.32 3.56 -4.96
C ALA A 244 -0.74 4.09 -3.59
N SER A 245 -0.19 5.22 -3.12
CA SER A 245 -0.36 5.60 -1.72
C SER A 245 -0.33 7.11 -1.49
N GLY A 246 -1.21 7.60 -0.62
CA GLY A 246 -1.32 8.96 -0.14
C GLY A 246 -1.34 9.02 1.40
N ALA A 247 -2.19 9.87 1.96
CA ALA A 247 -2.36 10.04 3.40
C ALA A 247 -2.84 8.76 4.08
N GLU A 248 -3.71 7.99 3.44
CA GLU A 248 -4.27 6.74 3.95
C GLU A 248 -3.18 5.70 4.27
N HIS A 249 -2.19 5.57 3.40
CA HIS A 249 -1.05 4.69 3.64
C HIS A 249 -0.09 5.26 4.68
N MET A 250 0.07 6.58 4.76
CA MET A 250 0.88 7.18 5.83
C MET A 250 0.27 6.86 7.20
N ILE A 251 -1.05 6.96 7.34
CA ILE A 251 -1.78 6.59 8.55
C ILE A 251 -1.60 5.09 8.86
N SER A 252 -1.78 4.22 7.86
CA SER A 252 -1.57 2.78 8.00
C SER A 252 -0.14 2.42 8.41
N HIS A 253 0.87 3.01 7.77
CA HIS A 253 2.27 2.74 8.07
C HIS A 253 2.68 3.21 9.46
N LEU A 254 2.09 4.30 9.97
CA LEU A 254 2.29 4.70 11.35
C LEU A 254 1.84 3.58 12.31
N TRP A 255 0.61 3.08 12.14
CA TRP A 255 0.10 1.98 12.96
C TRP A 255 0.89 0.68 12.79
N GLU A 256 1.50 0.44 11.62
CA GLU A 256 2.45 -0.67 11.44
C GLU A 256 3.72 -0.48 12.26
N MET A 257 4.28 0.73 12.28
CA MET A 257 5.46 1.06 13.08
C MET A 257 5.16 1.03 14.59
N GLU A 258 3.91 1.24 14.98
CA GLU A 258 3.40 1.10 16.35
C GLU A 258 3.00 -0.34 16.70
N ASN A 259 3.15 -1.29 15.75
CA ASN A 259 2.81 -2.71 15.92
C ASN A 259 1.34 -2.91 16.34
N LEU A 260 0.40 -2.22 15.68
CA LEU A 260 -1.03 -2.32 15.99
C LEU A 260 -1.51 -3.77 15.92
N THR A 261 -2.07 -4.23 17.05
CA THR A 261 -2.71 -5.54 17.19
C THR A 261 -4.16 -5.38 17.63
N PHE A 262 -5.00 -6.31 17.23
CA PHE A 262 -6.37 -6.45 17.70
C PHE A 262 -6.59 -7.89 18.18
N GLU A 263 -7.11 -8.06 19.39
CA GLU A 263 -7.27 -9.39 20.04
C GLU A 263 -5.99 -10.24 20.02
N GLY A 264 -4.83 -9.60 20.17
CA GLY A 264 -3.52 -10.25 20.18
C GLY A 264 -2.97 -10.65 18.80
N VAL A 265 -3.68 -10.32 17.72
CA VAL A 265 -3.26 -10.59 16.33
C VAL A 265 -2.88 -9.28 15.64
N PRO A 266 -1.77 -9.23 14.88
CA PRO A 266 -1.43 -8.07 14.06
C PRO A 266 -2.55 -7.75 13.06
N VAL A 267 -3.00 -6.50 13.05
CA VAL A 267 -4.01 -6.05 12.07
C VAL A 267 -3.43 -6.09 10.67
N SER A 268 -4.18 -6.62 9.69
CA SER A 268 -3.72 -6.69 8.31
C SER A 268 -3.41 -5.31 7.72
N HIS A 269 -2.48 -5.25 6.76
CA HIS A 269 -2.15 -4.01 6.05
C HIS A 269 -3.39 -3.36 5.45
N GLY A 270 -4.15 -4.11 4.65
CA GLY A 270 -5.32 -3.57 3.97
C GLY A 270 -6.41 -3.06 4.92
N PHE A 271 -6.60 -3.65 6.10
CA PHE A 271 -7.57 -3.14 7.07
C PHE A 271 -7.14 -1.80 7.69
N LYS A 272 -5.84 -1.65 7.98
CA LYS A 272 -5.29 -0.35 8.41
C LYS A 272 -5.40 0.69 7.30
N VAL A 273 -5.07 0.32 6.08
CA VAL A 273 -5.22 1.17 4.90
C VAL A 273 -6.69 1.55 4.69
N GLY A 274 -7.62 0.61 4.87
CA GLY A 274 -9.06 0.87 4.74
C GLY A 274 -9.57 1.95 5.71
N ILE A 275 -9.20 1.86 6.98
CA ILE A 275 -9.53 2.92 7.96
C ILE A 275 -8.86 4.24 7.59
N GLY A 276 -7.59 4.21 7.16
CA GLY A 276 -6.90 5.39 6.62
C GLY A 276 -7.58 5.99 5.39
N THR A 277 -8.13 5.15 4.51
CA THR A 277 -8.88 5.55 3.30
C THR A 277 -10.14 6.33 3.65
N LEU A 278 -10.93 5.83 4.61
CA LEU A 278 -12.10 6.54 5.12
C LEU A 278 -11.70 7.85 5.79
N ALA A 279 -10.63 7.86 6.60
CA ALA A 279 -10.14 9.06 7.28
C ALA A 279 -9.66 10.12 6.28
N SER A 280 -8.88 9.73 5.27
CA SER A 280 -8.37 10.67 4.24
C SER A 280 -9.49 11.25 3.41
N THR A 281 -10.47 10.43 3.00
CA THR A 281 -11.66 10.88 2.28
C THR A 281 -12.45 11.89 3.14
N ALA A 282 -12.70 11.56 4.41
CA ALA A 282 -13.43 12.45 5.32
C ALA A 282 -12.69 13.79 5.56
N MET A 283 -11.35 13.79 5.64
CA MET A 283 -10.55 15.02 5.76
C MET A 283 -10.66 15.91 4.52
N MET A 284 -10.61 15.31 3.33
CA MET A 284 -10.77 16.05 2.07
C MET A 284 -12.17 16.64 1.93
N GLU A 285 -13.22 15.87 2.26
CA GLU A 285 -14.59 16.37 2.27
C GLU A 285 -14.80 17.45 3.34
N TRP A 286 -14.28 17.28 4.53
CA TRP A 286 -14.35 18.29 5.58
C TRP A 286 -13.73 19.60 5.12
N LEU A 287 -12.56 19.57 4.46
CA LEU A 287 -11.88 20.77 4.02
C LEU A 287 -12.57 21.40 2.80
N PHE A 288 -12.77 20.65 1.74
CA PHE A 288 -13.14 21.19 0.43
C PHE A 288 -14.66 21.23 0.16
N ASN A 289 -15.45 20.35 0.78
CA ASN A 289 -16.90 20.38 0.64
C ASN A 289 -17.57 21.16 1.77
N GLY A 290 -16.90 21.24 2.94
CA GLY A 290 -17.43 21.94 4.11
C GLY A 290 -17.10 23.43 4.17
N HIS A 291 -16.07 23.88 3.41
CA HIS A 291 -15.52 25.23 3.55
C HIS A 291 -15.08 25.83 2.21
N ASP A 292 -15.11 27.16 2.12
CA ASP A 292 -14.58 27.92 0.98
C ASP A 292 -13.21 28.56 1.32
N ALA A 293 -12.57 29.14 0.31
CA ALA A 293 -11.27 29.82 0.45
C ALA A 293 -11.31 30.97 1.45
N ALA A 294 -12.42 31.69 1.55
CA ALA A 294 -12.58 32.81 2.47
C ALA A 294 -12.61 32.31 3.92
N TRP A 295 -13.36 31.23 4.18
CA TRP A 295 -13.36 30.56 5.47
C TRP A 295 -11.96 30.04 5.84
N ALA A 296 -11.30 29.34 4.92
CA ALA A 296 -9.99 28.76 5.16
C ALA A 296 -8.94 29.85 5.48
N ARG A 297 -8.99 30.98 4.77
CA ARG A 297 -8.13 32.13 5.02
C ARG A 297 -8.40 32.76 6.41
N ALA A 298 -9.66 32.89 6.79
CA ALA A 298 -10.07 33.46 8.07
C ALA A 298 -9.75 32.55 9.28
N ASN A 299 -9.71 31.24 9.07
CA ASN A 299 -9.51 30.24 10.13
C ASN A 299 -8.07 29.64 10.13
N ALA A 300 -7.23 29.95 9.15
CA ALA A 300 -5.84 29.53 9.15
C ALA A 300 -5.13 30.03 10.43
N ARG A 301 -4.51 29.10 11.15
CA ARG A 301 -3.86 29.41 12.44
C ARG A 301 -2.55 30.15 12.23
N PRO A 302 -2.10 30.94 13.21
CA PRO A 302 -0.79 31.57 13.17
C PRO A 302 0.32 30.55 12.91
N PRO A 303 1.38 30.94 12.18
CA PRO A 303 2.52 30.04 11.95
C PRO A 303 3.14 29.56 13.25
N ARG A 304 3.44 28.27 13.35
CA ARG A 304 4.24 27.72 14.45
C ARG A 304 5.70 28.11 14.32
N THR A 305 6.37 28.29 15.43
CA THR A 305 7.83 28.42 15.47
C THR A 305 8.50 27.06 15.28
N GLU A 306 9.76 27.05 14.85
CA GLU A 306 10.53 25.80 14.76
C GLU A 306 10.62 25.06 16.11
N ARG A 307 10.72 25.79 17.23
CA ARG A 307 10.73 25.22 18.58
C ARG A 307 9.41 24.50 18.90
N GLU A 308 8.28 25.12 18.58
CA GLU A 308 6.96 24.50 18.79
C GLU A 308 6.78 23.26 17.91
N ARG A 309 7.26 23.34 16.66
CA ARG A 309 7.21 22.18 15.76
C ARG A 309 8.06 21.01 16.27
N ARG A 310 9.29 21.27 16.74
CA ARG A 310 10.16 20.24 17.33
C ARG A 310 9.51 19.58 18.54
N ALA A 311 8.93 20.36 19.46
CA ALA A 311 8.23 19.84 20.63
C ALA A 311 7.01 19.00 20.25
N GLU A 312 6.26 19.40 19.20
CA GLU A 312 5.16 18.62 18.66
C GLU A 312 5.62 17.29 18.07
N VAL A 313 6.68 17.30 17.23
CA VAL A 313 7.29 16.10 16.65
C VAL A 313 7.74 15.13 17.73
N GLU A 314 8.46 15.61 18.75
CA GLU A 314 8.90 14.81 19.89
C GLU A 314 7.72 14.19 20.63
N THR A 315 6.64 14.94 20.87
CA THR A 315 5.44 14.48 21.55
C THR A 315 4.71 13.41 20.75
N LEU A 316 4.47 13.66 19.46
CA LEU A 316 3.74 12.74 18.59
C LEU A 316 4.52 11.47 18.29
N LEU A 317 5.83 11.54 18.19
CA LEU A 317 6.69 10.38 17.93
C LEU A 317 7.20 9.68 19.21
N SER A 318 6.72 10.05 20.40
CA SER A 318 7.15 9.42 21.67
C SER A 318 6.60 8.01 21.90
N ARG A 319 5.54 7.62 21.18
CA ARG A 319 4.78 6.38 21.44
C ARG A 319 5.28 5.14 20.72
N GLY A 320 6.09 5.29 19.65
CA GLY A 320 6.48 4.19 18.79
C GLY A 320 7.99 4.04 18.60
N CYS A 321 8.38 2.92 18.00
CA CYS A 321 9.77 2.66 17.58
C CYS A 321 10.02 3.31 16.20
N TYR A 322 9.97 4.63 16.16
CA TYR A 322 10.26 5.37 14.93
C TYR A 322 11.78 5.44 14.74
N GLY A 323 12.25 5.20 13.51
CA GLY A 323 13.67 5.29 13.23
C GLY A 323 14.22 6.70 13.46
N ALA A 324 15.49 6.81 13.78
CA ALA A 324 16.15 8.08 14.12
C ALA A 324 15.96 9.22 13.10
N LYS A 325 15.72 8.88 11.82
CA LYS A 325 15.52 9.85 10.74
C LYS A 325 14.09 10.41 10.64
N THR A 326 13.11 9.85 11.36
CA THR A 326 11.70 10.31 11.24
C THR A 326 11.55 11.76 11.65
N GLY A 327 12.21 12.18 12.73
CA GLY A 327 12.23 13.58 13.15
C GLY A 327 12.85 14.52 12.11
N GLU A 328 13.91 14.09 11.41
CA GLU A 328 14.53 14.86 10.32
C GLU A 328 13.58 15.01 9.14
N ILE A 329 12.86 13.95 8.76
CA ILE A 329 11.83 13.98 7.71
C ILE A 329 10.72 14.98 8.08
N ALA A 330 10.21 14.90 9.31
CA ALA A 330 9.16 15.78 9.81
C ALA A 330 9.57 17.25 9.78
N MET A 331 10.82 17.56 10.16
CA MET A 331 11.36 18.92 10.12
C MET A 331 11.67 19.38 8.71
N GLY A 332 12.07 18.48 7.80
CA GLY A 332 12.35 18.81 6.39
C GLY A 332 11.10 19.25 5.60
N LYS A 333 9.90 18.86 6.04
CA LYS A 333 8.62 19.29 5.44
C LYS A 333 8.11 20.62 6.02
N PHE A 334 8.62 21.03 7.17
CA PHE A 334 8.09 22.17 7.91
C PHE A 334 8.44 23.50 7.23
N LEU A 335 7.42 24.25 6.84
CA LEU A 335 7.57 25.58 6.24
C LEU A 335 7.33 26.68 7.29
N THR A 336 8.12 27.75 7.19
CA THR A 336 7.99 28.94 8.05
C THR A 336 8.15 30.22 7.23
N GLY A 337 7.83 31.37 7.84
CA GLY A 337 8.08 32.70 7.27
C GLY A 337 7.47 32.86 5.87
N GLU A 338 8.29 33.40 4.96
CA GLU A 338 7.86 33.68 3.59
C GLU A 338 7.48 32.43 2.80
N ALA A 339 8.15 31.31 3.01
CA ALA A 339 7.85 30.04 2.33
C ALA A 339 6.44 29.53 2.68
N LEU A 340 6.06 29.56 3.96
CA LEU A 340 4.72 29.20 4.38
C LEU A 340 3.67 30.18 3.85
N THR A 341 3.97 31.48 3.88
CA THR A 341 3.06 32.52 3.34
C THR A 341 2.78 32.26 1.85
N LYS A 342 3.83 32.07 1.05
CA LYS A 342 3.67 31.75 -0.38
C LYS A 342 2.85 30.48 -0.61
N ARG A 343 3.09 29.42 0.17
CA ARG A 343 2.34 28.18 0.08
C ARG A 343 0.85 28.37 0.41
N ARG A 344 0.53 29.10 1.48
CA ARG A 344 -0.86 29.42 1.86
C ARG A 344 -1.56 30.23 0.77
N GLU A 345 -0.90 31.26 0.21
CA GLU A 345 -1.48 32.04 -0.89
C GLU A 345 -1.72 31.17 -2.14
N LEU A 346 -0.84 30.23 -2.43
CA LEU A 346 -1.03 29.26 -3.52
C LEU A 346 -2.25 28.37 -3.25
N ILE A 347 -2.40 27.81 -2.04
CA ILE A 347 -3.56 27.00 -1.65
C ILE A 347 -4.84 27.80 -1.80
N PHE A 348 -4.89 29.04 -1.27
CA PHE A 348 -6.09 29.87 -1.35
C PHE A 348 -6.42 30.29 -2.79
N GLY A 349 -5.40 30.58 -3.61
CA GLY A 349 -5.58 30.95 -5.01
C GLY A 349 -6.08 29.81 -5.90
N HIS A 350 -5.78 28.56 -5.53
CA HIS A 350 -6.19 27.36 -6.26
C HIS A 350 -7.36 26.63 -5.61
N TRP A 351 -8.03 27.21 -4.59
CA TRP A 351 -9.03 26.53 -3.79
C TRP A 351 -10.13 25.85 -4.61
N ASP A 352 -10.75 26.58 -5.52
CA ASP A 352 -11.84 26.05 -6.33
C ASP A 352 -11.38 24.89 -7.24
N ALA A 353 -10.17 24.98 -7.79
CA ALA A 353 -9.57 23.91 -8.59
C ALA A 353 -9.24 22.69 -7.72
N LEU A 354 -8.68 22.90 -6.53
CA LEU A 354 -8.41 21.84 -5.56
C LEU A 354 -9.70 21.14 -5.15
N ALA A 355 -10.73 21.88 -4.77
CA ALA A 355 -12.02 21.34 -4.35
C ALA A 355 -12.67 20.53 -5.50
N LYS A 356 -12.72 21.10 -6.71
CA LYS A 356 -13.31 20.45 -7.88
C LYS A 356 -12.57 19.17 -8.26
N ARG A 357 -11.25 19.27 -8.49
CA ARG A 357 -10.43 18.14 -8.96
C ARG A 357 -10.38 17.02 -7.92
N THR A 358 -10.33 17.35 -6.62
CA THR A 358 -10.38 16.37 -5.54
C THR A 358 -11.73 15.66 -5.53
N ALA A 359 -12.85 16.38 -5.62
CA ALA A 359 -14.19 15.79 -5.67
C ALA A 359 -14.39 14.86 -6.89
N GLU A 360 -13.81 15.16 -8.04
CA GLU A 360 -13.85 14.30 -9.24
C GLU A 360 -13.13 12.96 -9.03
N CYS A 361 -12.10 12.94 -8.18
CA CYS A 361 -11.36 11.71 -7.84
C CYS A 361 -12.06 10.89 -6.75
N LEU A 362 -12.69 11.52 -5.78
CA LEU A 362 -13.24 10.85 -4.61
C LEU A 362 -14.49 10.01 -4.93
N ILE A 363 -14.68 8.97 -4.14
CA ILE A 363 -15.98 8.36 -3.86
C ILE A 363 -16.44 8.97 -2.54
N PRO A 364 -17.67 9.51 -2.46
CA PRO A 364 -18.16 10.13 -1.21
C PRO A 364 -18.03 9.21 -0.01
N TYR A 365 -17.67 9.78 1.16
CA TYR A 365 -17.39 9.04 2.39
C TYR A 365 -18.45 8.00 2.75
N ASP A 366 -19.73 8.38 2.75
CA ASP A 366 -20.82 7.45 3.11
C ASP A 366 -20.96 6.32 2.08
N THR A 367 -20.76 6.62 0.80
CA THR A 367 -20.76 5.61 -0.27
C THR A 367 -19.58 4.65 -0.09
N LEU A 368 -18.39 5.18 0.13
CA LEU A 368 -17.19 4.37 0.33
C LEU A 368 -17.29 3.49 1.59
N LYS A 369 -17.86 4.04 2.68
CA LYS A 369 -18.17 3.29 3.91
C LYS A 369 -19.13 2.13 3.64
N ALA A 370 -20.18 2.38 2.85
CA ALA A 370 -21.13 1.33 2.45
C ALA A 370 -20.47 0.24 1.57
N MET A 371 -19.61 0.62 0.63
CA MET A 371 -18.82 -0.31 -0.19
C MET A 371 -17.90 -1.18 0.69
N PHE A 372 -17.26 -0.60 1.69
CA PHE A 372 -16.41 -1.33 2.63
C PHE A 372 -17.20 -2.33 3.47
N ARG A 373 -18.38 -1.96 3.95
CA ARG A 373 -19.28 -2.91 4.65
C ARG A 373 -19.69 -4.07 3.75
N ALA A 374 -20.03 -3.80 2.48
CA ALA A 374 -20.38 -4.83 1.51
C ALA A 374 -19.19 -5.77 1.23
N ALA A 375 -17.96 -5.27 1.28
CA ALA A 375 -16.73 -6.03 1.12
C ALA A 375 -16.24 -6.70 2.42
N SER A 376 -16.99 -6.61 3.52
CA SER A 376 -16.58 -7.11 4.85
C SER A 376 -15.29 -6.47 5.37
N CYS A 377 -15.01 -5.23 4.96
CA CYS A 377 -13.90 -4.43 5.49
C CYS A 377 -14.32 -3.73 6.79
N PRO A 378 -13.40 -3.49 7.73
CA PRO A 378 -13.62 -2.59 8.85
C PRO A 378 -14.00 -1.18 8.37
N VAL A 379 -14.95 -0.54 9.07
CA VAL A 379 -15.45 0.81 8.75
C VAL A 379 -15.36 1.79 9.91
N SER A 380 -14.88 1.32 11.05
CA SER A 380 -14.61 2.15 12.23
C SER A 380 -13.27 1.81 12.86
N PRO A 381 -12.60 2.76 13.52
CA PRO A 381 -11.34 2.51 14.22
C PRO A 381 -11.42 1.39 15.26
N ALA A 382 -12.56 1.26 15.95
CA ALA A 382 -12.78 0.23 16.97
C ALA A 382 -12.70 -1.19 16.40
N GLU A 383 -13.12 -1.41 15.14
CA GLU A 383 -13.07 -2.71 14.48
C GLU A 383 -11.64 -3.19 14.17
N ILE A 384 -10.65 -2.31 14.33
CA ILE A 384 -9.22 -2.65 14.24
C ILE A 384 -8.48 -2.40 15.57
N GLY A 385 -9.23 -2.25 16.68
CA GLY A 385 -8.68 -2.13 18.03
C GLY A 385 -8.17 -0.74 18.41
N LEU A 386 -8.58 0.32 17.70
CA LEU A 386 -8.20 1.70 18.01
C LEU A 386 -9.32 2.42 18.77
N ASP A 387 -8.98 3.03 19.89
CA ASP A 387 -9.84 4.03 20.50
C ASP A 387 -9.75 5.40 19.79
N ALA A 388 -10.63 6.34 20.15
CA ALA A 388 -10.67 7.67 19.55
C ALA A 388 -9.34 8.44 19.68
N ALA A 389 -8.66 8.31 20.82
CA ALA A 389 -7.40 9.01 21.07
C ALA A 389 -6.23 8.41 20.24
N GLN A 390 -6.18 7.09 20.12
CA GLN A 390 -5.21 6.39 19.29
C GLN A 390 -5.45 6.69 17.80
N PHE A 391 -6.70 6.70 17.35
CA PHE A 391 -7.05 7.03 15.97
C PHE A 391 -6.67 8.46 15.62
N LYS A 392 -7.05 9.44 16.46
CA LYS A 392 -6.65 10.86 16.28
C LYS A 392 -5.13 11.02 16.28
N HIS A 393 -4.43 10.34 17.19
CA HIS A 393 -2.97 10.32 17.21
C HIS A 393 -2.40 9.82 15.87
N GLY A 394 -2.96 8.74 15.33
CA GLY A 394 -2.58 8.18 14.03
C GLY A 394 -2.64 9.19 12.90
N ILE A 395 -3.72 9.97 12.81
CA ILE A 395 -3.85 11.04 11.80
C ILE A 395 -2.76 12.11 11.97
N LEU A 396 -2.57 12.60 13.20
CA LEU A 396 -1.62 13.70 13.48
C LEU A 396 -0.17 13.29 13.24
N ALA A 397 0.23 12.09 13.69
CA ALA A 397 1.59 11.61 13.58
C ALA A 397 1.94 11.10 12.17
N ALA A 398 0.95 10.65 11.39
CA ALA A 398 1.17 10.18 10.02
C ALA A 398 1.78 11.26 9.11
N GLN A 399 1.45 12.54 9.32
CA GLN A 399 2.02 13.65 8.57
C GLN A 399 3.56 13.72 8.71
N LEU A 400 4.13 13.16 9.79
CA LEU A 400 5.54 13.28 10.15
C LEU A 400 6.45 12.22 9.53
N ILE A 401 5.89 11.08 9.06
CA ILE A 401 6.70 9.88 8.79
C ILE A 401 7.27 9.79 7.36
N ARG A 402 6.77 10.60 6.42
CA ARG A 402 7.20 10.57 5.01
C ARG A 402 7.28 11.96 4.38
N ASN A 403 8.24 12.11 3.48
CA ASN A 403 8.33 13.29 2.62
C ASN A 403 7.43 13.12 1.38
N ARG A 404 6.11 13.12 1.58
CA ARG A 404 5.07 13.07 0.54
C ARG A 404 4.04 14.13 0.84
N TYR A 405 3.66 14.91 -0.16
CA TYR A 405 2.64 15.95 -0.01
C TYR A 405 1.25 15.35 -0.16
N THR A 406 0.39 15.60 0.81
CA THR A 406 -0.96 15.03 0.92
C THR A 406 -1.92 16.03 1.56
N ILE A 407 -3.17 15.65 1.73
CA ILE A 407 -4.16 16.44 2.49
C ILE A 407 -3.68 16.75 3.91
N LEU A 408 -2.89 15.87 4.53
CA LEU A 408 -2.30 16.11 5.85
C LEU A 408 -1.38 17.33 5.85
N ASP A 409 -0.65 17.54 4.76
CA ASP A 409 0.26 18.69 4.62
C ASP A 409 -0.50 19.99 4.37
N VAL A 410 -1.54 19.95 3.53
CA VAL A 410 -2.43 21.11 3.32
C VAL A 410 -3.03 21.56 4.65
N LEU A 411 -3.58 20.63 5.42
CA LEU A 411 -4.18 20.90 6.73
C LEU A 411 -3.13 21.40 7.75
N ASP A 412 -1.93 20.84 7.74
CA ASP A 412 -0.83 21.25 8.62
C ASP A 412 -0.34 22.66 8.29
N GLU A 413 -0.16 22.97 7.01
CA GLU A 413 0.27 24.29 6.52
C GLU A 413 -0.76 25.40 6.80
N LEU A 414 -2.07 25.04 6.77
CA LEU A 414 -3.16 25.93 7.20
C LEU A 414 -3.28 26.02 8.74
N GLY A 415 -2.66 25.12 9.48
CA GLY A 415 -2.78 24.98 10.93
C GLY A 415 -4.10 24.35 11.36
N LEU A 416 -4.81 23.67 10.45
CA LEU A 416 -6.14 23.08 10.65
C LEU A 416 -6.11 21.56 10.88
N LEU A 417 -4.93 20.91 10.86
CA LEU A 417 -4.83 19.45 10.95
C LEU A 417 -5.46 18.88 12.22
N ARG A 418 -5.32 19.55 13.36
CA ARG A 418 -5.91 19.09 14.63
C ARG A 418 -7.44 19.19 14.60
N GLU A 419 -7.97 20.27 14.05
CA GLU A 419 -9.41 20.49 13.92
C GLU A 419 -10.06 19.47 12.97
N ALA A 420 -9.44 19.23 11.82
CA ALA A 420 -9.87 18.19 10.90
C ALA A 420 -9.78 16.78 11.54
N ALA A 421 -8.71 16.48 12.26
CA ALA A 421 -8.56 15.22 12.97
C ALA A 421 -9.64 15.03 14.07
N ASP A 422 -10.02 16.09 14.78
CA ASP A 422 -11.13 16.04 15.75
C ASP A 422 -12.47 15.77 15.06
N ALA A 423 -12.77 16.48 13.98
CA ALA A 423 -14.00 16.29 13.23
C ALA A 423 -14.13 14.89 12.65
N VAL A 424 -13.04 14.38 12.05
CA VAL A 424 -13.01 13.02 11.47
C VAL A 424 -13.07 11.95 12.56
N THR A 425 -12.41 12.16 13.70
CA THR A 425 -12.50 11.24 14.84
C THR A 425 -13.95 11.14 15.32
N HIS A 426 -14.62 12.27 15.56
CA HIS A 426 -16.03 12.29 15.94
C HIS A 426 -16.92 11.59 14.89
N LEU A 427 -16.71 11.87 13.60
CA LEU A 427 -17.47 11.23 12.52
C LEU A 427 -17.32 9.70 12.51
N MET A 428 -16.10 9.18 12.75
CA MET A 428 -15.79 7.75 12.62
C MET A 428 -15.99 6.95 13.91
N THR A 429 -16.05 7.60 15.08
CA THR A 429 -16.22 6.92 16.38
C THR A 429 -17.63 7.05 16.96
N ASP A 430 -18.34 8.15 16.68
CA ASP A 430 -19.63 8.45 17.32
C ASP A 430 -20.85 8.10 16.44
N ARG A 431 -20.62 7.68 15.18
CA ARG A 431 -21.68 7.18 14.29
C ARG A 431 -21.45 5.70 14.01
N PRO A 432 -22.28 4.79 14.61
CA PRO A 432 -22.19 3.35 14.38
C PRO A 432 -22.50 2.95 12.92
#